data_1b88183b29b5de61b9ef56c3c6bdc836
#
_entry.id   1b88183b29b5de61b9ef56c3c6bdc836
#
_cell.length_a   1.000
_cell.length_b   1.000
_cell.length_c   1.000
_cell.angle_alpha   90.00
_cell.angle_beta   90.00
_cell.angle_gamma   90.00
#
_symmetry.space_group_name_H-M   'P 1'
#
loop_
_entity.id
_entity.type
_entity.pdbx_description
1 polymer ?
#
loop_
_entity_poly.entity_id
_entity_poly.type
_entity_poly.pdbx_seq_one_letter_code
_entity_poly.pdbx_strand_id
1 'polypeptide(L)'
;MKSRTNKYIKIFATGGTFDKEFNEIDGNLYFKETNLFKLLDLGRSNVEVSIETLMMVDSLDMTNAERQYILDKCNYEKSNKIIITHGTDTMVETAAFLAKGIKEKVVILTGAMIPIKFGSSDGLFNLGSALSFAQTLKPGLYITMNGQYFTWDNVQKNKKIGIFERVKSS
;
A
#
# COMPACT_ATOMS: atom_id res chain seq x y z
N MET A 1 25.03 10.85 -20.08
CA MET A 1 24.85 9.59 -19.32
C MET A 1 23.35 9.38 -19.11
N LYS A 2 22.74 8.37 -19.74
CA LYS A 2 21.35 8.00 -19.44
C LYS A 2 21.33 7.48 -18.00
N SER A 3 20.64 8.15 -17.11
CA SER A 3 20.35 7.69 -15.76
C SER A 3 19.81 6.25 -15.87
N ARG A 4 20.47 5.28 -15.25
CA ARG A 4 19.92 3.95 -15.02
C ARG A 4 18.71 4.13 -14.11
N THR A 5 17.54 4.30 -14.70
CA THR A 5 16.29 4.19 -13.95
C THR A 5 16.29 2.81 -13.29
N ASN A 6 16.29 2.77 -11.97
CA ASN A 6 16.19 1.53 -11.22
C ASN A 6 14.91 0.82 -11.68
N LYS A 7 15.08 -0.38 -12.25
CA LYS A 7 13.99 -1.12 -12.91
C LYS A 7 12.99 -1.74 -11.94
N TYR A 8 13.30 -1.78 -10.65
CA TYR A 8 12.44 -2.44 -9.66
C TYR A 8 11.39 -1.49 -9.06
N ILE A 9 10.29 -2.08 -8.60
CA ILE A 9 9.31 -1.42 -7.75
C ILE A 9 9.67 -1.67 -6.28
N LYS A 10 9.80 -0.61 -5.49
CA LYS A 10 9.99 -0.73 -4.04
C LYS A 10 8.63 -0.96 -3.38
N ILE A 11 8.55 -1.93 -2.51
CA ILE A 11 7.35 -2.17 -1.69
C ILE A 11 7.71 -1.98 -0.21
N PHE A 12 7.08 -1.04 0.44
CA PHE A 12 7.16 -0.82 1.87
C PHE A 12 5.95 -1.45 2.56
N ALA A 13 6.18 -2.39 3.47
CA ALA A 13 5.14 -2.96 4.30
C ALA A 13 5.02 -2.14 5.59
N THR A 14 3.79 -1.71 5.92
CA THR A 14 3.52 -0.95 7.15
C THR A 14 2.49 -1.61 8.06
N GLY A 15 2.02 -2.81 7.73
CA GLY A 15 1.03 -3.56 8.49
C GLY A 15 -0.38 -3.39 7.94
N GLY A 16 -1.34 -3.15 8.83
CA GLY A 16 -2.77 -3.12 8.48
C GLY A 16 -3.37 -4.52 8.27
N THR A 17 -4.62 -4.58 7.85
CA THR A 17 -5.36 -5.84 7.66
C THR A 17 -4.66 -6.80 6.70
N PHE A 18 -3.92 -6.28 5.74
CA PHE A 18 -3.14 -7.05 4.77
C PHE A 18 -2.22 -8.10 5.43
N ASP A 19 -1.56 -7.74 6.51
CA ASP A 19 -0.57 -8.56 7.21
C ASP A 19 -1.06 -9.11 8.57
N LYS A 20 -2.36 -8.94 8.91
CA LYS A 20 -2.92 -9.50 10.14
C LYS A 20 -3.07 -11.01 10.04
N GLU A 21 -2.74 -11.67 11.14
CA GLU A 21 -3.00 -13.09 11.38
C GLU A 21 -3.93 -13.26 12.58
N PHE A 22 -4.67 -14.35 12.62
CA PHE A 22 -5.57 -14.69 13.73
C PHE A 22 -4.88 -15.65 14.68
N ASN A 23 -4.90 -15.33 15.97
CA ASN A 23 -4.46 -16.25 17.02
C ASN A 23 -5.69 -17.04 17.51
N GLU A 24 -5.69 -18.34 17.22
CA GLU A 24 -6.80 -19.23 17.58
C GLU A 24 -6.94 -19.47 19.10
N ILE A 25 -5.87 -19.19 19.87
CA ILE A 25 -5.85 -19.43 21.30
C ILE A 25 -6.54 -18.31 22.08
N ASP A 26 -6.23 -17.06 21.75
CA ASP A 26 -6.76 -15.87 22.45
C ASP A 26 -7.82 -15.11 21.67
N GLY A 27 -8.07 -15.50 20.41
CA GLY A 27 -9.08 -14.89 19.54
C GLY A 27 -8.70 -13.52 18.99
N ASN A 28 -7.45 -13.08 19.15
CA ASN A 28 -6.99 -11.78 18.72
C ASN A 28 -6.31 -11.81 17.36
N LEU A 29 -6.35 -10.66 16.66
CA LEU A 29 -5.53 -10.41 15.49
C LEU A 29 -4.17 -9.89 15.90
N TYR A 30 -3.10 -10.38 15.25
CA TYR A 30 -1.73 -9.94 15.52
C TYR A 30 -0.93 -9.83 14.23
N PHE A 31 0.23 -9.18 14.28
CA PHE A 31 1.18 -9.10 13.18
C PHE A 31 2.35 -10.06 13.42
N LYS A 32 2.77 -10.74 12.36
CA LYS A 32 3.97 -11.59 12.38
C LYS A 32 4.98 -11.15 11.33
N GLU A 33 4.76 -11.59 10.11
CA GLU A 33 5.60 -11.26 8.96
C GLU A 33 4.71 -10.78 7.80
N THR A 34 5.31 -10.02 6.87
CA THR A 34 4.53 -9.62 5.71
C THR A 34 4.21 -10.81 4.80
N ASN A 35 2.98 -10.85 4.30
CA ASN A 35 2.50 -11.85 3.35
C ASN A 35 2.86 -11.53 1.90
N LEU A 36 3.58 -10.45 1.63
CA LEU A 36 3.89 -9.97 0.28
C LEU A 36 4.62 -11.00 -0.58
N PHE A 37 5.64 -11.67 -0.04
CA PHE A 37 6.37 -12.71 -0.77
C PHE A 37 5.45 -13.83 -1.24
N LYS A 38 4.61 -14.34 -0.33
CA LYS A 38 3.63 -15.38 -0.63
C LYS A 38 2.63 -14.95 -1.70
N LEU A 39 2.17 -13.71 -1.66
CA LEU A 39 1.22 -13.19 -2.65
C LEU A 39 1.87 -13.03 -4.02
N LEU A 40 3.11 -12.56 -4.08
CA LEU A 40 3.84 -12.44 -5.35
C LEU A 40 4.05 -13.81 -6.00
N ASP A 41 4.39 -14.83 -5.20
CA ASP A 41 4.52 -16.21 -5.68
C ASP A 41 3.17 -16.77 -6.15
N LEU A 42 2.12 -16.60 -5.36
CA LEU A 42 0.77 -17.05 -5.71
C LEU A 42 0.25 -16.38 -7.00
N GLY A 43 0.52 -15.09 -7.14
CA GLY A 43 0.19 -14.32 -8.34
C GLY A 43 1.15 -14.57 -9.51
N ARG A 44 2.18 -15.39 -9.33
CA ARG A 44 3.24 -15.66 -10.34
C ARG A 44 3.82 -14.37 -10.92
N SER A 45 4.06 -13.39 -10.06
CA SER A 45 4.56 -12.08 -10.47
C SER A 45 5.96 -12.17 -11.07
N ASN A 46 6.13 -11.57 -12.23
CA ASN A 46 7.43 -11.41 -12.91
C ASN A 46 7.97 -9.97 -12.79
N VAL A 47 7.30 -9.13 -12.00
CA VAL A 47 7.77 -7.76 -11.76
C VAL A 47 8.94 -7.80 -10.79
N GLU A 48 10.04 -7.15 -11.14
CA GLU A 48 11.18 -7.00 -10.25
C GLU A 48 10.80 -6.09 -9.08
N VAL A 49 10.83 -6.61 -7.86
CA VAL A 49 10.45 -5.89 -6.65
C VAL A 49 11.54 -5.98 -5.58
N SER A 50 11.58 -4.96 -4.73
CA SER A 50 12.36 -4.94 -3.48
C SER A 50 11.43 -4.65 -2.32
N ILE A 51 11.34 -5.54 -1.35
CA ILE A 51 10.42 -5.45 -0.21
C ILE A 51 11.20 -5.05 1.03
N GLU A 52 10.66 -4.11 1.78
CA GLU A 52 11.17 -3.70 3.09
C GLU A 52 10.00 -3.50 4.05
N THR A 53 10.03 -4.16 5.20
CA THR A 53 9.07 -3.90 6.27
C THR A 53 9.53 -2.71 7.08
N LEU A 54 8.77 -1.64 7.06
CA LEU A 54 9.05 -0.44 7.86
C LEU A 54 8.50 -0.55 9.27
N MET A 55 7.30 -1.11 9.39
CA MET A 55 6.57 -1.29 10.64
C MET A 55 5.44 -2.30 10.46
N MET A 56 4.87 -2.76 11.55
CA MET A 56 3.67 -3.61 11.58
C MET A 56 2.67 -2.98 12.55
N VAL A 57 1.91 -1.99 12.05
CA VAL A 57 1.00 -1.17 12.84
C VAL A 57 -0.41 -1.23 12.28
N ASP A 58 -1.42 -1.22 13.15
CA ASP A 58 -2.79 -0.95 12.74
C ASP A 58 -2.89 0.53 12.32
N SER A 59 -3.56 0.79 11.20
CA SER A 59 -3.65 2.16 10.71
C SER A 59 -4.37 3.12 11.66
N LEU A 60 -5.27 2.61 12.50
CA LEU A 60 -5.93 3.40 13.54
C LEU A 60 -4.95 3.87 14.63
N ASP A 61 -3.88 3.12 14.85
CA ASP A 61 -2.85 3.45 15.84
C ASP A 61 -1.68 4.24 15.24
N MET A 62 -1.66 4.38 13.90
CA MET A 62 -0.56 5.06 13.20
C MET A 62 -0.50 6.55 13.52
N THR A 63 0.64 6.98 14.02
CA THR A 63 0.93 8.37 14.39
C THR A 63 1.49 9.19 13.22
N ASN A 64 1.52 10.51 13.37
CA ASN A 64 2.17 11.38 12.39
C ASN A 64 3.69 11.20 12.35
N ALA A 65 4.33 10.76 13.42
CA ALA A 65 5.76 10.42 13.43
C ALA A 65 6.04 9.22 12.53
N GLU A 66 5.18 8.20 12.55
CA GLU A 66 5.28 7.04 11.67
C GLU A 66 5.00 7.42 10.21
N ARG A 67 4.03 8.28 9.93
CA ARG A 67 3.80 8.83 8.59
C ARG A 67 5.00 9.63 8.08
N GLN A 68 5.65 10.40 8.95
CA GLN A 68 6.89 11.11 8.60
C GLN A 68 8.02 10.13 8.27
N TYR A 69 8.17 9.06 9.05
CA TYR A 69 9.16 8.02 8.76
C TYR A 69 8.92 7.36 7.39
N ILE A 70 7.66 7.06 7.04
CA ILE A 70 7.30 6.54 5.71
C ILE A 70 7.68 7.56 4.62
N LEU A 71 7.38 8.84 4.82
CA LEU A 71 7.73 9.90 3.88
C LEU A 71 9.25 9.99 3.65
N ASP A 72 10.02 9.96 4.72
CA ASP A 72 11.48 10.00 4.65
C ASP A 72 12.02 8.80 3.88
N LYS A 73 11.51 7.60 4.17
CA LYS A 73 11.87 6.38 3.43
C LYS A 73 11.54 6.49 1.93
N CYS A 74 10.38 7.02 1.59
CA CYS A 74 10.02 7.25 0.19
C CYS A 74 10.97 8.23 -0.50
N ASN A 75 11.37 9.28 0.19
CA ASN A 75 12.27 10.29 -0.38
C ASN A 75 13.70 9.77 -0.55
N TYR A 76 14.20 8.95 0.38
CA TYR A 76 15.54 8.32 0.30
C TYR A 76 15.60 7.15 -0.69
N GLU A 77 14.46 6.52 -1.01
CA GLU A 77 14.42 5.39 -1.94
C GLU A 77 14.90 5.79 -3.34
N LYS A 78 15.75 4.95 -3.94
CA LYS A 78 16.30 5.19 -5.28
C LYS A 78 15.31 4.91 -6.40
N SER A 79 14.39 3.97 -6.18
CA SER A 79 13.31 3.72 -7.12
C SER A 79 12.34 4.90 -7.14
N ASN A 80 11.89 5.26 -8.33
CA ASN A 80 10.83 6.25 -8.49
C ASN A 80 9.42 5.62 -8.53
N LYS A 81 9.32 4.31 -8.27
CA LYS A 81 8.07 3.55 -8.21
C LYS A 81 7.99 2.85 -6.87
N ILE A 82 7.06 3.28 -6.05
CA ILE A 82 6.91 2.81 -4.66
C ILE A 82 5.48 2.37 -4.44
N ILE A 83 5.32 1.21 -3.83
CA ILE A 83 4.05 0.73 -3.28
C ILE A 83 4.17 0.68 -1.77
N ILE A 84 3.12 1.05 -1.06
CA ILE A 84 3.04 1.00 0.40
C ILE A 84 1.81 0.15 0.75
N THR A 85 2.00 -0.97 1.43
CA THR A 85 0.86 -1.69 2.02
C THR A 85 0.49 -1.04 3.35
N HIS A 86 -0.80 -0.77 3.53
CA HIS A 86 -1.29 0.07 4.62
C HIS A 86 -2.69 -0.39 5.07
N GLY A 87 -3.02 -0.16 6.32
CA GLY A 87 -4.39 -0.36 6.81
C GLY A 87 -5.38 0.60 6.15
N THR A 88 -6.57 0.08 5.85
CA THR A 88 -7.55 0.82 5.03
C THR A 88 -8.26 1.96 5.76
N ASP A 89 -8.25 1.97 7.12
CA ASP A 89 -9.05 2.93 7.90
C ASP A 89 -8.51 4.36 7.85
N THR A 90 -7.18 4.53 7.84
CA THR A 90 -6.51 5.84 7.74
C THR A 90 -5.62 5.97 6.50
N MET A 91 -5.82 5.12 5.50
CA MET A 91 -5.05 5.16 4.25
C MET A 91 -5.15 6.52 3.54
N VAL A 92 -6.35 7.11 3.50
CA VAL A 92 -6.59 8.42 2.89
C VAL A 92 -5.83 9.53 3.63
N GLU A 93 -5.82 9.49 4.96
CA GLU A 93 -5.07 10.44 5.78
C GLU A 93 -3.57 10.34 5.56
N THR A 94 -3.05 9.11 5.51
CA THR A 94 -1.63 8.87 5.21
C THR A 94 -1.29 9.34 3.81
N ALA A 95 -2.12 9.07 2.81
CA ALA A 95 -1.93 9.58 1.45
C ALA A 95 -1.84 11.11 1.42
N ALA A 96 -2.76 11.80 2.07
CA ALA A 96 -2.75 13.26 2.16
C ALA A 96 -1.50 13.81 2.88
N PHE A 97 -1.02 13.09 3.90
CA PHE A 97 0.22 13.46 4.60
C PHE A 97 1.45 13.34 3.69
N LEU A 98 1.59 12.21 3.01
CA LEU A 98 2.73 11.92 2.14
C LEU A 98 2.78 12.83 0.90
N ALA A 99 1.62 13.20 0.37
CA ALA A 99 1.52 14.06 -0.82
C ALA A 99 2.18 15.43 -0.65
N LYS A 100 2.32 15.91 0.59
CA LYS A 100 2.95 17.20 0.90
C LYS A 100 4.46 17.20 0.64
N GLY A 101 5.09 16.04 0.68
CA GLY A 101 6.56 15.94 0.62
C GLY A 101 7.11 15.06 -0.50
N ILE A 102 6.27 14.31 -1.22
CA ILE A 102 6.71 13.44 -2.32
C ILE A 102 6.72 14.22 -3.63
N LYS A 103 7.85 14.13 -4.36
CA LYS A 103 8.05 14.74 -5.67
C LYS A 103 8.63 13.73 -6.65
N GLU A 104 8.23 13.82 -7.91
CA GLU A 104 8.81 13.06 -9.04
C GLU A 104 8.82 11.53 -8.90
N LYS A 105 7.99 10.99 -8.02
CA LYS A 105 7.82 9.54 -7.82
C LYS A 105 6.37 9.12 -7.99
N VAL A 106 6.17 7.91 -8.46
CA VAL A 106 4.88 7.23 -8.37
C VAL A 106 4.82 6.53 -7.01
N VAL A 107 3.93 6.95 -6.14
CA VAL A 107 3.71 6.33 -4.84
C VAL A 107 2.27 5.87 -4.76
N ILE A 108 2.06 4.60 -4.49
CA ILE A 108 0.75 3.96 -4.43
C ILE A 108 0.55 3.33 -3.06
N LEU A 109 -0.49 3.75 -2.34
CA LEU A 109 -0.96 3.03 -1.16
C LEU A 109 -1.99 1.99 -1.59
N THR A 110 -1.88 0.82 -1.00
CA THR A 110 -2.84 -0.27 -1.17
C THR A 110 -2.97 -1.09 0.10
N GLY A 111 -3.95 -1.96 0.17
CA GLY A 111 -4.19 -2.76 1.34
C GLY A 111 -5.20 -3.87 1.08
N ALA A 112 -5.80 -4.40 2.13
CA ALA A 112 -6.84 -5.39 2.04
C ALA A 112 -7.94 -5.11 3.06
N MET A 113 -9.19 -5.41 2.69
CA MET A 113 -10.31 -5.41 3.62
C MET A 113 -10.36 -6.71 4.42
N ILE A 114 -9.90 -7.80 3.84
CA ILE A 114 -9.89 -9.14 4.44
C ILE A 114 -8.43 -9.59 4.59
N PRO A 115 -8.00 -10.07 5.78
CA PRO A 115 -6.65 -10.57 5.98
C PRO A 115 -6.29 -11.69 4.99
N ILE A 116 -5.06 -11.70 4.52
CA ILE A 116 -4.57 -12.69 3.54
C ILE A 116 -4.74 -14.12 4.05
N LYS A 117 -4.49 -14.35 5.33
CA LYS A 117 -4.57 -15.67 5.97
C LYS A 117 -5.99 -16.25 6.02
N PHE A 118 -7.02 -15.47 5.79
CA PHE A 118 -8.42 -15.97 5.80
C PHE A 118 -8.85 -16.61 4.49
N GLY A 119 -7.98 -16.67 3.49
CA GLY A 119 -8.17 -17.45 2.25
C GLY A 119 -8.95 -16.76 1.13
N SER A 120 -9.90 -15.90 1.42
CA SER A 120 -10.71 -15.16 0.43
C SER A 120 -10.42 -13.66 0.44
N SER A 121 -9.14 -13.30 0.61
CA SER A 121 -8.71 -11.91 0.69
C SER A 121 -8.71 -11.22 -0.68
N ASP A 122 -9.08 -9.95 -0.66
CA ASP A 122 -8.93 -9.01 -1.76
C ASP A 122 -7.46 -8.54 -1.97
N GLY A 123 -6.55 -8.93 -1.06
CA GLY A 123 -5.17 -8.45 -1.06
C GLY A 123 -4.37 -8.80 -2.31
N LEU A 124 -4.52 -10.01 -2.86
CA LEU A 124 -3.82 -10.39 -4.10
C LEU A 124 -4.27 -9.54 -5.28
N PHE A 125 -5.57 -9.29 -5.40
CA PHE A 125 -6.14 -8.46 -6.46
C PHE A 125 -5.67 -6.99 -6.34
N ASN A 126 -5.69 -6.46 -5.12
CA ASN A 126 -5.23 -5.09 -4.86
C ASN A 126 -3.72 -4.93 -5.10
N LEU A 127 -2.89 -5.92 -4.67
CA LEU A 127 -1.45 -5.90 -4.93
C LEU A 127 -1.14 -5.97 -6.43
N GLY A 128 -1.79 -6.86 -7.17
CA GLY A 128 -1.64 -7.00 -8.61
C GLY A 128 -2.02 -5.71 -9.34
N SER A 129 -3.11 -5.07 -8.94
CA SER A 129 -3.54 -3.77 -9.46
C SER A 129 -2.51 -2.68 -9.16
N ALA A 130 -1.99 -2.61 -7.93
CA ALA A 130 -0.97 -1.64 -7.54
C ALA A 130 0.33 -1.81 -8.35
N LEU A 131 0.78 -3.06 -8.57
CA LEU A 131 1.94 -3.35 -9.42
C LEU A 131 1.74 -2.88 -10.85
N SER A 132 0.55 -3.07 -11.42
CA SER A 132 0.22 -2.64 -12.79
C SER A 132 0.18 -1.12 -12.89
N PHE A 133 -0.47 -0.44 -11.96
CA PHE A 133 -0.56 1.02 -11.94
C PHE A 133 0.78 1.70 -11.66
N ALA A 134 1.63 1.12 -10.81
CA ALA A 134 2.99 1.65 -10.57
C ALA A 134 3.85 1.68 -11.83
N GLN A 135 3.59 0.81 -12.80
CA GLN A 135 4.32 0.76 -14.05
C GLN A 135 3.85 1.81 -15.07
N THR A 136 2.62 2.29 -14.95
CA THR A 136 1.92 3.06 -16.00
C THR A 136 1.57 4.48 -15.60
N LEU A 137 1.34 4.76 -14.31
CA LEU A 137 0.95 6.07 -13.84
C LEU A 137 2.12 7.06 -13.89
N LYS A 138 1.78 8.34 -14.04
CA LYS A 138 2.73 9.45 -13.94
C LYS A 138 3.11 9.70 -12.47
N PRO A 139 4.25 10.38 -12.21
CA PRO A 139 4.60 10.79 -10.87
C PRO A 139 3.42 11.46 -10.13
N GLY A 140 3.17 11.00 -8.92
CA GLY A 140 2.04 11.42 -8.10
C GLY A 140 1.80 10.42 -6.97
N LEU A 141 0.87 10.76 -6.10
CA LEU A 141 0.46 9.90 -5.00
C LEU A 141 -0.96 9.40 -5.21
N TYR A 142 -1.13 8.10 -5.09
CA TYR A 142 -2.36 7.40 -5.43
C TYR A 142 -2.76 6.40 -4.34
N ILE A 143 -4.04 6.07 -4.32
CA ILE A 143 -4.57 4.90 -3.64
C ILE A 143 -5.09 3.94 -4.70
N THR A 144 -4.75 2.65 -4.55
CA THR A 144 -5.27 1.59 -5.41
C THR A 144 -6.01 0.57 -4.58
N MET A 145 -7.30 0.49 -4.80
CA MET A 145 -8.21 -0.45 -4.15
C MET A 145 -9.32 -0.88 -5.12
N ASN A 146 -9.81 -2.10 -4.97
CA ASN A 146 -10.95 -2.62 -5.73
C ASN A 146 -10.76 -2.55 -7.25
N GLY A 147 -9.52 -2.68 -7.74
CA GLY A 147 -9.18 -2.63 -9.17
C GLY A 147 -9.17 -1.23 -9.78
N GLN A 148 -9.28 -0.19 -8.97
CA GLN A 148 -9.24 1.21 -9.40
C GLN A 148 -8.04 1.92 -8.79
N TYR A 149 -7.63 3.02 -9.41
CA TYR A 149 -6.73 3.99 -8.78
C TYR A 149 -7.44 5.32 -8.58
N PHE A 150 -7.03 6.01 -7.52
CA PHE A 150 -7.53 7.32 -7.13
C PHE A 150 -6.34 8.24 -6.86
N THR A 151 -6.45 9.51 -7.23
CA THR A 151 -5.51 10.51 -6.70
C THR A 151 -5.80 10.75 -5.23
N TRP A 152 -4.77 11.06 -4.47
CA TRP A 152 -4.87 11.24 -3.01
C TRP A 152 -5.90 12.27 -2.56
N ASP A 153 -6.19 13.27 -3.41
CA ASP A 153 -7.11 14.38 -3.16
C ASP A 153 -8.55 14.14 -3.64
N ASN A 154 -8.79 12.99 -4.29
CA ASN A 154 -10.12 12.63 -4.80
C ASN A 154 -10.47 11.18 -4.47
N VAL A 155 -10.40 10.84 -3.20
CA VAL A 155 -10.70 9.51 -2.70
C VAL A 155 -11.27 9.56 -1.29
N GLN A 156 -12.23 8.70 -1.01
CA GLN A 156 -12.72 8.41 0.33
C GLN A 156 -13.02 6.92 0.50
N LYS A 157 -12.96 6.44 1.74
CA LYS A 157 -13.45 5.10 2.11
C LYS A 157 -14.92 5.20 2.51
N ASN A 158 -15.79 4.58 1.75
CA ASN A 158 -17.18 4.38 2.13
C ASN A 158 -17.25 3.25 3.18
N LYS A 159 -17.32 3.64 4.45
CA LYS A 159 -17.30 2.70 5.59
C LYS A 159 -18.55 1.82 5.67
N LYS A 160 -19.67 2.24 5.03
CA LYS A 160 -20.92 1.47 5.07
C LYS A 160 -20.86 0.22 4.21
N ILE A 161 -20.18 0.28 3.08
CA ILE A 161 -20.08 -0.81 2.10
C ILE A 161 -18.66 -1.31 1.89
N GLY A 162 -17.68 -0.74 2.58
CA GLY A 162 -16.29 -1.23 2.58
C GLY A 162 -15.54 -1.04 1.26
N ILE A 163 -15.84 0.00 0.50
CA ILE A 163 -15.15 0.31 -0.77
C ILE A 163 -14.53 1.69 -0.76
N PHE A 164 -13.58 1.90 -1.67
CA PHE A 164 -13.02 3.21 -1.97
C PHE A 164 -13.71 3.82 -3.19
N GLU A 165 -14.03 5.10 -3.11
CA GLU A 165 -14.76 5.82 -4.15
C GLU A 165 -14.25 7.25 -4.32
N ARG A 166 -14.54 7.88 -5.45
CA ARG A 166 -14.21 9.30 -5.67
C ARG A 166 -15.12 10.21 -4.84
N VAL A 167 -14.54 11.29 -4.31
CA VAL A 167 -15.32 12.34 -3.60
C VAL A 167 -16.03 13.24 -4.62
N LYS A 168 -15.36 13.53 -5.75
CA LYS A 168 -15.90 14.36 -6.84
C LYS A 168 -16.14 13.49 -8.07
N SER A 169 -17.32 13.58 -8.64
CA SER A 169 -17.58 13.03 -9.97
C SER A 169 -16.69 13.76 -10.99
N SER A 170 -16.03 13.00 -11.84
CA SER A 170 -15.25 13.53 -12.98
C SER A 170 -16.17 14.09 -14.04
#